data_7f50abd66f57c7379a371f1e39e2fc3d
#
_entry.id   7f50abd66f57c7379a371f1e39e2fc3d
#
_cell.length_a   1.000
_cell.length_b   1.000
_cell.length_c   1.000
_cell.angle_alpha   90.00
_cell.angle_beta   90.00
_cell.angle_gamma   90.00
#
_symmetry.space_group_name_H-M   'P 1'
#
loop_
_entity.id
_entity.type
_entity.pdbx_description
1 polymer ?
#
loop_
_entity_poly.entity_id
_entity_poly.type
_entity_poly.pdbx_seq_one_letter_code
_entity_poly.pdbx_strand_id
1 'polypeptide(L)'
;MTDLFDLVIDGADAERPAFRQAPAGDYHVVIRAAKQIKSGQKGTPGIELTFTLREYLGDADMEGVDLARCRLSDTLWVTDNTVGFVKEKLARINPDVVGVSMRDALDVLPGSEVVVKLKHVTENSKGETLNIPRLEVQSYYSQEWYFANKRAA
;
A
#
# COMPACT_ATOMS: atom_id res chain seq x y z
N MET A 1 41.28 19.85 -1.49
CA MET A 1 39.90 19.37 -1.29
C MET A 1 39.63 18.31 -2.32
N THR A 2 39.25 17.10 -1.91
CA THR A 2 39.00 15.98 -2.83
C THR A 2 37.61 16.16 -3.47
N ASP A 3 37.56 16.13 -4.79
CA ASP A 3 36.29 16.07 -5.51
C ASP A 3 35.60 14.75 -5.19
N LEU A 4 34.33 14.81 -4.88
CA LEU A 4 33.54 13.62 -4.54
C LEU A 4 33.49 12.58 -5.66
N PHE A 5 33.62 13.04 -6.92
CA PHE A 5 33.70 12.13 -8.06
C PHE A 5 35.01 11.36 -8.14
N ASP A 6 36.05 11.82 -7.46
CA ASP A 6 37.34 11.15 -7.41
C ASP A 6 37.41 10.06 -6.33
N LEU A 7 36.36 9.91 -5.51
CA LEU A 7 36.29 8.87 -4.53
C LEU A 7 36.25 7.50 -5.19
N VAL A 8 37.08 6.59 -4.69
CA VAL A 8 37.09 5.21 -5.20
C VAL A 8 35.91 4.45 -4.63
N ILE A 9 35.20 3.75 -5.51
CA ILE A 9 34.15 2.82 -5.08
C ILE A 9 34.82 1.61 -4.47
N ASP A 10 34.62 1.38 -3.17
CA ASP A 10 35.21 0.25 -2.47
C ASP A 10 34.14 -0.77 -2.04
N GLY A 11 34.61 -1.95 -1.62
CA GLY A 11 33.70 -3.03 -1.23
C GLY A 11 32.89 -2.73 0.03
N ALA A 12 33.38 -1.86 0.90
CA ALA A 12 32.68 -1.52 2.12
C ALA A 12 31.38 -0.74 1.83
N ASP A 13 31.40 0.11 0.79
CA ASP A 13 30.19 0.83 0.38
C ASP A 13 29.14 -0.11 -0.20
N ALA A 14 29.58 -1.15 -0.89
CA ALA A 14 28.70 -2.16 -1.45
C ALA A 14 28.13 -3.11 -0.39
N GLU A 15 28.78 -3.21 0.76
CA GLU A 15 28.36 -4.07 1.87
C GLU A 15 27.36 -3.40 2.80
N ARG A 16 27.06 -2.12 2.62
CA ARG A 16 26.01 -1.47 3.39
C ARG A 16 24.72 -2.21 3.17
N PRO A 17 23.98 -2.55 4.25
CA PRO A 17 22.70 -3.24 4.06
C PRO A 17 21.82 -2.40 3.15
N ALA A 18 21.47 -2.98 2.02
CA ALA A 18 20.48 -2.37 1.16
C ALA A 18 19.17 -2.20 1.95
N PHE A 19 18.40 -1.17 1.60
CA PHE A 19 17.07 -1.01 2.17
C PHE A 19 16.31 -2.34 2.07
N ARG A 20 15.97 -2.90 3.21
CA ARG A 20 15.24 -4.16 3.24
C ARG A 20 13.77 -3.92 3.00
N GLN A 21 13.21 -4.60 2.01
CA GLN A 21 11.80 -4.52 1.71
C GLN A 21 10.95 -5.10 2.85
N ALA A 22 9.81 -4.47 3.12
CA ALA A 22 8.87 -4.97 4.11
C ALA A 22 8.34 -6.36 3.70
N PRO A 23 8.22 -7.31 4.64
CA PRO A 23 7.69 -8.63 4.34
C PRO A 23 6.20 -8.58 3.99
N ALA A 24 5.71 -9.61 3.29
CA ALA A 24 4.29 -9.82 3.11
C ALA A 24 3.61 -10.06 4.47
N GLY A 25 2.34 -9.72 4.59
CA GLY A 25 1.58 -9.93 5.81
C GLY A 25 0.63 -8.78 6.10
N ASP A 26 0.15 -8.72 7.33
CA ASP A 26 -0.81 -7.72 7.76
C ASP A 26 -0.12 -6.50 8.34
N TYR A 27 -0.64 -5.31 7.97
CA TYR A 27 -0.10 -4.02 8.40
C TYR A 27 -1.21 -3.08 8.82
N HIS A 28 -0.98 -2.36 9.90
CA HIS A 28 -1.78 -1.19 10.23
C HIS A 28 -1.26 -0.02 9.40
N VAL A 29 -2.14 0.58 8.63
CA VAL A 29 -1.79 1.68 7.73
C VAL A 29 -2.75 2.85 7.90
N VAL A 30 -2.30 4.03 7.45
CA VAL A 30 -3.12 5.23 7.41
C VAL A 30 -3.20 5.67 5.95
N ILE A 31 -4.39 6.07 5.50
CA ILE A 31 -4.57 6.67 4.18
C ILE A 31 -3.98 8.07 4.21
N ARG A 32 -2.94 8.30 3.43
CA ARG A 32 -2.31 9.61 3.31
C ARG A 32 -3.02 10.49 2.30
N ALA A 33 -3.46 9.90 1.20
CA ALA A 33 -4.14 10.62 0.13
C ALA A 33 -5.09 9.69 -0.61
N ALA A 34 -6.19 10.25 -1.11
CA ALA A 34 -7.13 9.57 -1.99
C ALA A 34 -7.47 10.53 -3.12
N LYS A 35 -7.31 10.09 -4.36
CA LYS A 35 -7.61 10.95 -5.50
C LYS A 35 -8.26 10.18 -6.63
N GLN A 36 -9.07 10.88 -7.43
CA GLN A 36 -9.66 10.34 -8.64
C GLN A 36 -8.63 10.34 -9.76
N ILE A 37 -8.54 9.22 -10.47
CA ILE A 37 -7.68 9.07 -11.64
C ILE A 37 -8.48 8.46 -12.78
N LYS A 38 -7.89 8.46 -13.97
CA LYS A 38 -8.45 7.80 -15.17
C LYS A 38 -7.36 6.99 -15.83
N SER A 39 -7.73 5.82 -16.37
CA SER A 39 -6.79 5.04 -17.17
C SER A 39 -6.44 5.81 -18.46
N GLY A 40 -5.19 5.65 -18.94
CA GLY A 40 -4.71 6.39 -20.09
C GLY A 40 -5.36 6.00 -21.42
N GLN A 41 -5.77 4.76 -21.56
CA GLN A 41 -6.30 4.24 -22.81
C GLN A 41 -7.82 4.29 -22.90
N LYS A 42 -8.52 3.86 -21.85
CA LYS A 42 -9.98 3.72 -21.85
C LYS A 42 -10.70 4.81 -21.09
N GLY A 43 -9.98 5.67 -20.39
CA GLY A 43 -10.59 6.69 -19.55
C GLY A 43 -11.39 6.13 -18.39
N THR A 44 -11.14 4.87 -17.99
CA THR A 44 -11.84 4.24 -16.87
C THR A 44 -11.55 5.01 -15.60
N PRO A 45 -12.58 5.46 -14.85
CA PRO A 45 -12.33 6.14 -13.59
C PRO A 45 -11.79 5.19 -12.54
N GLY A 46 -10.95 5.72 -11.66
CA GLY A 46 -10.39 4.96 -10.55
C GLY A 46 -10.14 5.84 -9.36
N ILE A 47 -9.92 5.21 -8.22
CA ILE A 47 -9.51 5.87 -6.98
C ILE A 47 -8.12 5.37 -6.63
N GLU A 48 -7.16 6.27 -6.56
CA GLU A 48 -5.81 5.94 -6.11
C GLU A 48 -5.68 6.28 -4.63
N LEU A 49 -5.38 5.26 -3.84
CA LEU A 49 -5.13 5.38 -2.41
C LEU A 49 -3.63 5.31 -2.17
N THR A 50 -3.09 6.26 -1.42
CA THR A 50 -1.69 6.26 -0.99
C THR A 50 -1.66 6.05 0.51
N PHE A 51 -0.82 5.11 0.96
CA PHE A 51 -0.79 4.68 2.36
C PHE A 51 0.53 5.04 3.03
N THR A 52 0.46 5.26 4.33
CA THR A 52 1.61 5.27 5.22
C THR A 52 1.54 4.01 6.07
N LEU A 53 2.60 3.18 6.02
CA LEU A 53 2.69 1.98 6.84
C LEU A 53 3.06 2.39 8.27
N ARG A 54 2.27 1.97 9.25
CA ARG A 54 2.46 2.34 10.66
C ARG A 54 3.05 1.22 11.47
N GLU A 55 2.53 0.01 11.36
CA GLU A 55 2.92 -1.11 12.20
C GLU A 55 2.74 -2.43 11.44
N TYR A 56 3.74 -3.29 11.54
CA TYR A 56 3.63 -4.66 11.05
C TYR A 56 2.96 -5.54 12.12
N LEU A 57 1.96 -6.31 11.72
CA LEU A 57 1.16 -7.12 12.64
C LEU A 57 1.46 -8.62 12.53
N GLY A 58 2.51 -9.00 11.83
CA GLY A 58 2.90 -10.40 11.65
C GLY A 58 4.10 -10.80 12.50
N ASP A 59 4.67 -11.96 12.19
CA ASP A 59 5.74 -12.59 12.97
C ASP A 59 7.10 -12.62 12.26
N ALA A 60 7.19 -12.10 11.04
CA ALA A 60 8.45 -12.06 10.30
C ALA A 60 9.44 -11.09 10.94
N ASP A 61 10.74 -11.35 10.71
CA ASP A 61 11.78 -10.46 11.19
C ASP A 61 11.75 -9.13 10.46
N MET A 62 11.69 -8.03 11.21
CA MET A 62 11.63 -6.66 10.70
C MET A 62 12.95 -5.92 10.80
N GLU A 63 14.04 -6.60 11.18
CA GLU A 63 15.36 -5.96 11.27
C GLU A 63 15.77 -5.39 9.91
N GLY A 64 16.19 -4.14 9.90
CA GLY A 64 16.60 -3.45 8.68
C GLY A 64 15.45 -2.93 7.82
N VAL A 65 14.20 -3.12 8.23
CA VAL A 65 13.02 -2.60 7.53
C VAL A 65 12.66 -1.23 8.10
N ASP A 66 12.60 -0.23 7.23
CA ASP A 66 12.13 1.11 7.60
C ASP A 66 10.76 1.35 6.96
N LEU A 67 9.70 1.23 7.76
CA LEU A 67 8.33 1.39 7.27
C LEU A 67 8.07 2.79 6.74
N ALA A 68 8.74 3.81 7.27
CA ALA A 68 8.57 5.19 6.79
C ALA A 68 9.04 5.37 5.34
N ARG A 69 9.93 4.52 4.86
CA ARG A 69 10.42 4.54 3.49
C ARG A 69 9.63 3.64 2.55
N CYS A 70 8.80 2.76 3.10
CA CYS A 70 7.98 1.88 2.29
C CYS A 70 6.83 2.68 1.68
N ARG A 71 6.74 2.65 0.36
CA ARG A 71 5.67 3.32 -0.37
C ARG A 71 4.64 2.27 -0.78
N LEU A 72 3.39 2.55 -0.48
CA LEU A 72 2.30 1.68 -0.84
C LEU A 72 1.18 2.51 -1.44
N SER A 73 0.68 2.06 -2.57
CA SER A 73 -0.53 2.63 -3.17
C SER A 73 -1.38 1.50 -3.72
N ASP A 74 -2.66 1.76 -3.86
CA ASP A 74 -3.59 0.83 -4.46
C ASP A 74 -4.57 1.62 -5.32
N THR A 75 -4.88 1.10 -6.49
CA THR A 75 -5.84 1.73 -7.41
C THR A 75 -7.07 0.86 -7.49
N LEU A 76 -8.23 1.46 -7.18
CA LEU A 76 -9.53 0.81 -7.27
C LEU A 76 -10.23 1.32 -8.53
N TRP A 77 -10.22 0.52 -9.59
CA TRP A 77 -10.89 0.86 -10.84
C TRP A 77 -12.39 0.71 -10.70
N VAL A 78 -13.13 1.76 -11.11
CA VAL A 78 -14.59 1.81 -10.97
C VAL A 78 -15.24 1.52 -12.31
N THR A 79 -15.88 0.38 -12.40
CA THR A 79 -16.68 -0.05 -13.58
C THR A 79 -18.03 -0.55 -13.09
N ASP A 80 -18.95 -0.80 -14.00
CA ASP A 80 -20.25 -1.38 -13.64
C ASP A 80 -20.10 -2.72 -12.92
N ASN A 81 -19.04 -3.48 -13.25
CA ASN A 81 -18.80 -4.79 -12.64
C ASN A 81 -18.08 -4.70 -11.27
N THR A 82 -17.34 -3.64 -11.02
CA THR A 82 -16.52 -3.51 -9.82
C THR A 82 -17.04 -2.51 -8.81
N VAL A 83 -17.99 -1.67 -9.18
CA VAL A 83 -18.47 -0.57 -8.33
C VAL A 83 -18.94 -1.06 -6.95
N GLY A 84 -19.61 -2.21 -6.89
CA GLY A 84 -20.06 -2.78 -5.62
C GLY A 84 -18.88 -3.16 -4.70
N PHE A 85 -17.85 -3.77 -5.27
CA PHE A 85 -16.64 -4.13 -4.53
C PHE A 85 -15.88 -2.91 -4.05
N VAL A 86 -15.80 -1.86 -4.89
CA VAL A 86 -15.13 -0.61 -4.51
C VAL A 86 -15.86 0.04 -3.34
N LYS A 87 -17.19 0.16 -3.41
CA LYS A 87 -17.99 0.72 -2.32
C LYS A 87 -17.78 -0.05 -1.02
N GLU A 88 -17.77 -1.37 -1.10
CA GLU A 88 -17.57 -2.23 0.07
C GLU A 88 -16.18 -2.01 0.69
N LYS A 89 -15.13 -1.95 -0.13
CA LYS A 89 -13.76 -1.68 0.34
C LYS A 89 -13.66 -0.33 1.02
N LEU A 90 -14.22 0.72 0.42
CA LEU A 90 -14.18 2.05 0.99
C LEU A 90 -14.91 2.10 2.34
N ALA A 91 -16.04 1.42 2.46
CA ALA A 91 -16.80 1.34 3.72
C ALA A 91 -16.02 0.60 4.82
N ARG A 92 -15.22 -0.40 4.45
CA ARG A 92 -14.33 -1.09 5.41
C ARG A 92 -13.21 -0.18 5.89
N ILE A 93 -12.68 0.66 5.01
CA ILE A 93 -11.64 1.62 5.36
C ILE A 93 -12.20 2.67 6.33
N ASN A 94 -13.35 3.25 5.99
CA ASN A 94 -13.98 4.26 6.83
C ASN A 94 -15.51 4.21 6.67
N PRO A 95 -16.25 3.76 7.70
CA PRO A 95 -17.72 3.67 7.60
C PRO A 95 -18.42 5.02 7.35
N ASP A 96 -17.75 6.13 7.60
CA ASP A 96 -18.32 7.46 7.36
C ASP A 96 -18.56 7.76 5.89
N VAL A 97 -17.98 6.96 4.97
CA VAL A 97 -18.24 7.11 3.54
C VAL A 97 -19.60 6.56 3.12
N VAL A 98 -20.27 5.79 3.98
CA VAL A 98 -21.59 5.26 3.67
C VAL A 98 -22.59 6.41 3.57
N GLY A 99 -23.32 6.47 2.46
CA GLY A 99 -24.29 7.54 2.22
C GLY A 99 -23.76 8.77 1.52
N VAL A 100 -22.44 8.85 1.26
CA VAL A 100 -21.87 9.93 0.47
C VAL A 100 -21.49 9.43 -0.92
N SER A 101 -21.35 10.36 -1.87
CA SER A 101 -20.87 10.01 -3.21
C SER A 101 -19.40 9.58 -3.15
N MET A 102 -18.94 8.83 -4.16
CA MET A 102 -17.52 8.49 -4.24
C MET A 102 -16.63 9.73 -4.32
N ARG A 103 -17.11 10.79 -4.97
CA ARG A 103 -16.37 12.04 -5.05
C ARG A 103 -16.19 12.65 -3.66
N ASP A 104 -17.23 12.68 -2.86
CA ASP A 104 -17.15 13.22 -1.50
C ASP A 104 -16.36 12.31 -0.57
N ALA A 105 -16.37 11.01 -0.82
CA ALA A 105 -15.58 10.05 -0.05
C ALA A 105 -14.08 10.34 -0.16
N LEU A 106 -13.60 10.91 -1.27
CA LEU A 106 -12.19 11.26 -1.43
C LEU A 106 -11.71 12.27 -0.38
N ASP A 107 -12.61 13.09 0.13
CA ASP A 107 -12.30 14.07 1.18
C ASP A 107 -12.38 13.46 2.58
N VAL A 108 -13.11 12.37 2.74
CA VAL A 108 -13.30 11.67 4.03
C VAL A 108 -12.17 10.67 4.30
N LEU A 109 -11.66 10.04 3.25
CA LEU A 109 -10.70 8.93 3.38
C LEU A 109 -9.33 9.33 3.95
N PRO A 110 -8.71 10.49 3.61
CA PRO A 110 -7.41 10.83 4.17
C PRO A 110 -7.44 10.88 5.70
N GLY A 111 -6.44 10.27 6.32
CA GLY A 111 -6.37 10.15 7.78
C GLY A 111 -7.05 8.90 8.33
N SER A 112 -7.78 8.17 7.51
CA SER A 112 -8.44 6.93 7.93
C SER A 112 -7.41 5.84 8.19
N GLU A 113 -7.64 5.06 9.24
CA GLU A 113 -6.78 3.95 9.63
C GLU A 113 -7.46 2.63 9.27
N VAL A 114 -6.68 1.71 8.71
CA VAL A 114 -7.19 0.41 8.26
C VAL A 114 -6.08 -0.62 8.37
N VAL A 115 -6.44 -1.88 8.48
CA VAL A 115 -5.49 -3.00 8.39
C VAL A 115 -5.54 -3.54 6.97
N VAL A 116 -4.38 -3.72 6.35
CA VAL A 116 -4.28 -4.29 5.01
C VAL A 116 -3.42 -5.55 5.06
N LYS A 117 -3.80 -6.53 4.23
CA LYS A 117 -2.95 -7.67 3.97
C LYS A 117 -2.16 -7.40 2.70
N LEU A 118 -0.83 -7.44 2.81
CA LEU A 118 0.06 -7.20 1.68
C LEU A 118 0.67 -8.50 1.19
N LYS A 119 0.83 -8.60 -0.11
CA LYS A 119 1.54 -9.70 -0.77
C LYS A 119 2.67 -9.16 -1.62
N HIS A 120 3.69 -10.00 -1.87
CA HIS A 120 4.72 -9.69 -2.83
C HIS A 120 4.27 -10.13 -4.22
N VAL A 121 4.40 -9.23 -5.19
CA VAL A 121 4.15 -9.52 -6.59
C VAL A 121 5.48 -9.55 -7.32
N THR A 122 5.79 -10.66 -7.95
CA THR A 122 7.06 -10.89 -8.64
C THR A 122 6.95 -10.69 -10.15
N GLU A 123 5.74 -10.57 -10.68
CA GLU A 123 5.52 -10.34 -12.11
C GLU A 123 4.65 -9.09 -12.30
N ASN A 124 4.89 -8.36 -13.40
CA ASN A 124 4.04 -7.24 -13.77
C ASN A 124 2.79 -7.72 -14.54
N SER A 125 1.92 -6.80 -14.94
CA SER A 125 0.70 -7.13 -15.67
C SER A 125 0.94 -7.78 -17.05
N LYS A 126 2.16 -7.70 -17.56
CA LYS A 126 2.58 -8.31 -18.83
C LYS A 126 3.22 -9.68 -18.65
N GLY A 127 3.31 -10.19 -17.42
CA GLY A 127 3.94 -11.46 -17.11
C GLY A 127 5.45 -11.40 -17.02
N GLU A 128 6.05 -10.21 -17.07
CA GLU A 128 7.51 -10.06 -16.96
C GLU A 128 7.93 -10.13 -15.49
N THR A 129 9.02 -10.87 -15.21
CA THR A 129 9.55 -10.96 -13.85
C THR A 129 10.15 -9.64 -13.40
N LEU A 130 9.74 -9.19 -12.22
CA LEU A 130 10.29 -7.98 -11.61
C LEU A 130 11.62 -8.28 -10.93
N ASN A 131 12.59 -7.37 -11.07
CA ASN A 131 13.88 -7.49 -10.39
C ASN A 131 13.73 -7.39 -8.87
N ILE A 132 12.81 -6.53 -8.43
CA ILE A 132 12.49 -6.35 -7.02
C ILE A 132 10.99 -6.62 -6.86
N PRO A 133 10.59 -7.58 -6.01
CA PRO A 133 9.16 -7.82 -5.74
C PRO A 133 8.48 -6.54 -5.26
N ARG A 134 7.25 -6.32 -5.73
CA ARG A 134 6.44 -5.16 -5.35
C ARG A 134 5.40 -5.59 -4.33
N LEU A 135 5.18 -4.76 -3.31
CA LEU A 135 4.09 -4.97 -2.37
C LEU A 135 2.77 -4.49 -2.98
N GLU A 136 1.74 -5.31 -2.86
CA GLU A 136 0.37 -4.97 -3.27
C GLU A 136 -0.62 -5.31 -2.17
N VAL A 137 -1.67 -4.51 -2.08
CA VAL A 137 -2.76 -4.77 -1.15
C VAL A 137 -3.60 -5.93 -1.67
N GLN A 138 -3.72 -6.97 -0.87
CA GLN A 138 -4.56 -8.13 -1.16
C GLN A 138 -5.95 -7.99 -0.56
N SER A 139 -6.05 -7.47 0.66
CA SER A 139 -7.31 -7.38 1.40
C SER A 139 -7.29 -6.17 2.33
N TYR A 140 -8.49 -5.66 2.63
CA TYR A 140 -8.73 -4.60 3.60
C TYR A 140 -9.55 -5.16 4.75
N TYR A 141 -9.16 -4.82 5.97
CA TYR A 141 -9.89 -5.18 7.18
C TYR A 141 -10.10 -3.92 8.02
N SER A 142 -11.32 -3.71 8.54
CA SER A 142 -11.50 -2.66 9.53
C SER A 142 -10.65 -2.99 10.76
N GLN A 143 -10.13 -1.97 11.44
CA GLN A 143 -9.36 -2.18 12.66
C GLN A 143 -10.15 -2.96 13.70
N GLU A 144 -11.40 -2.58 13.89
CA GLU A 144 -12.28 -3.23 14.86
C GLU A 144 -12.41 -4.72 14.58
N TRP A 145 -12.70 -5.09 13.34
CA TRP A 145 -12.85 -6.49 12.98
C TRP A 145 -11.53 -7.26 13.13
N TYR A 146 -10.43 -6.67 12.68
CA TYR A 146 -9.13 -7.33 12.70
C TYR A 146 -8.67 -7.65 14.11
N PHE A 147 -8.72 -6.68 15.01
CA PHE A 147 -8.30 -6.89 16.40
C PHE A 147 -9.24 -7.79 17.17
N ALA A 148 -10.52 -7.84 16.82
CA ALA A 148 -11.47 -8.74 17.45
C ALA A 148 -11.34 -10.18 16.97
N ASN A 149 -10.99 -10.42 15.70
CA ASN A 149 -11.08 -11.75 15.08
C ASN A 149 -9.72 -12.37 14.72
N LYS A 150 -8.79 -11.60 14.15
CA LYS A 150 -7.52 -12.16 13.69
C LYS A 150 -6.43 -12.16 14.75
N ARG A 151 -6.32 -11.08 15.51
CA ARG A 151 -5.26 -10.95 16.50
C ARG A 151 -5.49 -11.84 17.71
N ALA A 152 -6.73 -12.19 17.99
CA ALA A 152 -7.10 -13.06 19.10
C ALA A 152 -6.94 -14.56 18.80
N ALA A 153 -6.67 -14.90 17.54
CA ALA A 153 -6.54 -16.30 17.10
C ALA A 153 -5.14 -16.86 17.35
#